data_c756deb4929f410f3cc69cdb6b52477a
#
_entry.id   c756deb4929f410f3cc69cdb6b52477a
#
_cell.length_a   1.000
_cell.length_b   1.000
_cell.length_c   1.000
_cell.angle_alpha   90.00
_cell.angle_beta   90.00
_cell.angle_gamma   90.00
#
_symmetry.space_group_name_H-M   'P 1'
#
loop_
_entity.id
_entity.type
_entity.pdbx_description
1 polymer ?
#
loop_
_entity_poly.entity_id
_entity_poly.type
_entity_poly.pdbx_seq_one_letter_code
_entity_poly.pdbx_strand_id
1 'polypeptide(L)'
;MRSDLYISELDIMLNQHQQSRRNFIKTTGFAFTASVIASEKTVNSIATTLSSTPLLAPPQLAHGIRVGDVLSDRAIVWSRANCSAKMIVKYSFYPDFKDSTLIQGPLALKENDYTTHIDITGLPAGRDIFIQVIFQDLNNKQSISKASSGHFRTAPNDARPVRFLWSGDSCGQGWGINPDIGGMKIYETMRLTAPDFFIHCGDSIYADCPIHETQIAHETGQVWRNLVTEEVSKVAETLEEYRGRYKYN
;
A
#
# COMPACT_ATOMS: atom_id res chain seq x y z
N MET A 1 -14.54 22.37 16.22
CA MET A 1 -15.86 21.73 16.11
C MET A 1 -16.13 20.99 14.80
N ARG A 2 -15.58 21.36 13.62
CA ARG A 2 -15.77 20.61 12.36
C ARG A 2 -14.78 19.46 12.14
N SER A 3 -13.65 19.43 12.83
CA SER A 3 -12.64 18.38 12.73
C SER A 3 -13.04 17.08 13.45
N ASP A 4 -13.73 17.21 14.57
CA ASP A 4 -14.05 16.05 15.43
C ASP A 4 -15.17 15.16 14.87
N LEU A 5 -16.10 15.73 14.12
CA LEU A 5 -17.13 14.96 13.41
C LEU A 5 -16.53 14.11 12.27
N TYR A 6 -15.49 14.62 11.59
CA TYR A 6 -14.85 13.93 10.48
C TYR A 6 -14.01 12.71 10.93
N ILE A 7 -13.44 12.82 12.14
CA ILE A 7 -12.66 11.74 12.78
C ILE A 7 -13.59 10.58 13.15
N SER A 8 -14.77 10.87 13.70
CA SER A 8 -15.73 9.84 14.09
C SER A 8 -16.31 9.07 12.89
N GLU A 9 -16.56 9.74 11.76
CA GLU A 9 -17.06 9.10 10.54
C GLU A 9 -16.02 8.17 9.91
N LEU A 10 -14.75 8.56 9.93
CA LEU A 10 -13.68 7.73 9.35
C LEU A 10 -13.36 6.50 10.21
N ASP A 11 -13.42 6.64 11.54
CA ASP A 11 -13.30 5.51 12.47
C ASP A 11 -14.46 4.52 12.33
N ILE A 12 -15.67 5.03 12.09
CA ILE A 12 -16.84 4.20 11.80
C ILE A 12 -16.67 3.45 10.47
N MET A 13 -16.16 4.13 9.42
CA MET A 13 -15.91 3.50 8.12
C MET A 13 -14.81 2.43 8.18
N LEU A 14 -13.72 2.69 8.90
CA LEU A 14 -12.66 1.71 9.10
C LEU A 14 -13.14 0.47 9.84
N ASN A 15 -13.97 0.64 10.86
CA ASN A 15 -14.57 -0.45 11.62
C ASN A 15 -15.66 -1.21 10.83
N GLN A 16 -16.47 -0.53 10.05
CA GLN A 16 -17.49 -1.16 9.21
C GLN A 16 -16.87 -2.05 8.12
N HIS A 17 -15.71 -1.67 7.57
CA HIS A 17 -15.03 -2.48 6.57
C HIS A 17 -14.48 -3.80 7.14
N GLN A 18 -14.14 -3.84 8.42
CA GLN A 18 -13.77 -5.09 9.12
C GLN A 18 -14.98 -5.97 9.47
N GLN A 19 -16.15 -5.41 9.70
CA GLN A 19 -17.38 -6.17 10.02
C GLN A 19 -18.09 -6.75 8.80
N SER A 20 -17.96 -6.14 7.63
CA SER A 20 -18.63 -6.56 6.39
C SER A 20 -18.23 -7.98 5.93
N ARG A 21 -17.05 -8.46 6.30
CA ARG A 21 -16.61 -9.83 5.96
C ARG A 21 -17.35 -10.94 6.71
N ARG A 22 -17.96 -10.68 7.86
CA ARG A 22 -18.71 -11.68 8.64
C ARG A 22 -20.15 -11.88 8.16
N ASN A 23 -20.72 -10.93 7.44
CA ASN A 23 -22.14 -10.96 7.03
C ASN A 23 -22.38 -11.49 5.61
N PHE A 24 -21.31 -11.65 4.79
CA PHE A 24 -21.45 -12.12 3.40
C PHE A 24 -21.76 -13.63 3.25
N ILE A 25 -21.62 -14.42 4.31
CA ILE A 25 -21.78 -15.90 4.25
C ILE A 25 -23.21 -16.37 4.58
N LYS A 26 -24.15 -15.50 4.92
CA LYS A 26 -25.48 -15.91 5.41
C LYS A 26 -26.67 -15.66 4.48
N THR A 27 -26.48 -15.19 3.24
CA THR A 27 -27.62 -14.91 2.35
C THR A 27 -27.48 -15.55 0.97
N THR A 28 -27.52 -16.87 0.91
CA THR A 28 -27.81 -17.61 -0.32
C THR A 28 -28.82 -18.69 0.02
N GLY A 29 -30.05 -18.45 -0.35
CA GLY A 29 -31.12 -19.46 -0.35
C GLY A 29 -32.47 -18.82 -0.14
N PHE A 30 -33.20 -18.55 -1.23
CA PHE A 30 -34.59 -18.91 -1.41
C PHE A 30 -35.10 -18.37 -2.77
N ALA A 31 -35.29 -19.28 -3.68
CA ALA A 31 -36.03 -19.05 -4.90
C ALA A 31 -37.52 -19.07 -4.57
N PHE A 32 -38.31 -18.07 -5.02
CA PHE A 32 -39.72 -18.17 -5.13
C PHE A 32 -40.18 -17.73 -6.54
N THR A 33 -40.71 -18.68 -7.26
CA THR A 33 -41.50 -18.49 -8.48
C THR A 33 -42.88 -18.00 -8.12
N ALA A 34 -43.29 -16.87 -8.69
CA ALA A 34 -44.72 -16.50 -8.75
C ALA A 34 -45.04 -15.92 -10.14
N SER A 35 -45.81 -16.70 -10.89
CA SER A 35 -46.47 -16.27 -12.10
C SER A 35 -47.67 -15.41 -11.76
N VAL A 36 -47.84 -14.23 -12.37
CA VAL A 36 -49.12 -13.49 -12.41
C VAL A 36 -49.30 -12.83 -13.76
N ILE A 37 -50.51 -13.02 -14.21
CA ILE A 37 -51.17 -12.76 -15.47
C ILE A 37 -51.26 -11.26 -15.80
N ALA A 38 -51.22 -10.97 -17.10
CA ALA A 38 -51.28 -9.67 -17.75
C ALA A 38 -52.54 -8.86 -17.45
N SER A 39 -52.34 -7.54 -17.37
CA SER A 39 -53.35 -6.54 -17.75
C SER A 39 -52.63 -5.33 -18.31
N GLU A 40 -52.88 -5.05 -19.60
CA GLU A 40 -52.36 -3.89 -20.31
C GLU A 40 -53.00 -2.60 -19.77
N LYS A 41 -52.17 -1.71 -19.28
CA LYS A 41 -52.41 -0.26 -19.31
C LYS A 41 -51.15 0.44 -19.67
N THR A 42 -51.15 1.05 -20.85
CA THR A 42 -50.10 1.90 -21.38
C THR A 42 -49.92 3.10 -20.45
N VAL A 43 -48.85 3.07 -19.67
CA VAL A 43 -48.33 4.25 -18.96
C VAL A 43 -47.04 4.62 -19.63
N ASN A 44 -47.01 5.80 -20.25
CA ASN A 44 -45.79 6.41 -20.75
C ASN A 44 -44.80 6.60 -19.59
N SER A 45 -43.94 5.63 -19.43
CA SER A 45 -42.81 5.70 -18.50
C SER A 45 -41.71 6.54 -19.16
N ILE A 46 -41.56 7.76 -18.71
CA ILE A 46 -40.33 8.52 -18.93
C ILE A 46 -39.25 7.70 -18.20
N ALA A 47 -38.54 6.87 -18.96
CA ALA A 47 -37.34 6.22 -18.47
C ALA A 47 -36.28 7.31 -18.24
N THR A 48 -36.23 7.80 -17.01
CA THR A 48 -35.05 8.54 -16.54
C THR A 48 -33.90 7.54 -16.56
N THR A 49 -33.12 7.57 -17.63
CA THR A 49 -31.83 6.87 -17.66
C THR A 49 -30.98 7.48 -16.54
N LEU A 50 -31.04 6.86 -15.37
CA LEU A 50 -30.02 7.02 -14.35
C LEU A 50 -28.74 6.53 -15.00
N SER A 51 -27.95 7.47 -15.53
CA SER A 51 -26.59 7.23 -15.94
C SER A 51 -25.85 6.75 -14.68
N SER A 52 -25.76 5.43 -14.51
CA SER A 52 -24.90 4.84 -13.52
C SER A 52 -23.49 5.13 -13.95
N THR A 53 -22.91 6.24 -13.44
CA THR A 53 -21.46 6.44 -13.50
C THR A 53 -20.82 5.15 -12.98
N PRO A 54 -19.94 4.50 -13.74
CA PRO A 54 -19.29 3.29 -13.26
C PRO A 54 -18.67 3.61 -11.89
N LEU A 55 -19.02 2.83 -10.88
CA LEU A 55 -18.39 2.97 -9.57
C LEU A 55 -16.92 2.64 -9.78
N LEU A 56 -16.07 3.65 -9.86
CA LEU A 56 -14.62 3.46 -9.96
C LEU A 56 -14.18 2.62 -8.76
N ALA A 57 -13.36 1.63 -9.02
CA ALA A 57 -12.79 0.81 -7.96
C ALA A 57 -12.09 1.72 -6.93
N PRO A 58 -12.19 1.41 -5.63
CA PRO A 58 -11.54 2.22 -4.61
C PRO A 58 -10.02 2.27 -4.85
N PRO A 59 -9.36 3.37 -4.44
CA PRO A 59 -7.90 3.44 -4.47
C PRO A 59 -7.26 2.20 -3.84
N GLN A 60 -6.10 1.79 -4.34
CA GLN A 60 -5.34 0.68 -3.79
C GLN A 60 -3.97 1.15 -3.34
N LEU A 61 -3.52 0.62 -2.22
CA LEU A 61 -2.17 0.78 -1.71
C LEU A 61 -1.37 -0.44 -2.17
N ALA A 62 -0.65 -0.30 -3.29
CA ALA A 62 -0.05 -1.43 -4.00
C ALA A 62 1.38 -1.77 -3.54
N HIS A 63 2.11 -0.80 -2.96
CA HIS A 63 3.56 -0.91 -2.68
C HIS A 63 3.89 -0.79 -1.19
N GLY A 64 2.94 -1.07 -0.31
CA GLY A 64 3.17 -1.04 1.13
C GLY A 64 3.42 0.34 1.70
N ILE A 65 4.01 0.36 2.88
CA ILE A 65 4.39 1.56 3.63
C ILE A 65 5.90 1.54 3.82
N ARG A 66 6.53 2.70 3.68
CA ARG A 66 7.91 2.90 4.10
C ARG A 66 7.96 3.98 5.16
N VAL A 67 8.74 3.74 6.22
CA VAL A 67 9.06 4.75 7.23
C VAL A 67 10.54 5.05 7.16
N GLY A 68 10.88 6.32 7.12
CA GLY A 68 12.26 6.79 7.04
C GLY A 68 12.46 8.08 7.83
N ASP A 69 13.69 8.54 7.85
CA ASP A 69 14.09 9.78 8.54
C ASP A 69 13.57 9.85 9.98
N VAL A 70 13.70 8.71 10.69
CA VAL A 70 13.18 8.55 12.05
C VAL A 70 14.12 9.24 13.04
N LEU A 71 13.65 10.32 13.64
CA LEU A 71 14.33 11.07 14.71
C LEU A 71 13.65 10.80 16.06
N SER A 72 14.09 11.51 17.10
CA SER A 72 13.51 11.36 18.43
C SER A 72 12.09 11.92 18.55
N ASP A 73 11.69 12.80 17.64
CA ASP A 73 10.42 13.55 17.71
C ASP A 73 9.62 13.52 16.40
N ARG A 74 10.12 12.84 15.34
CA ARG A 74 9.47 12.79 14.03
C ARG A 74 9.82 11.54 13.23
N ALA A 75 9.01 11.27 12.22
CA ALA A 75 9.29 10.30 11.16
C ALA A 75 8.54 10.63 9.87
N ILE A 76 9.11 10.28 8.73
CA ILE A 76 8.43 10.39 7.43
C ILE A 76 7.79 9.04 7.09
N VAL A 77 6.49 9.06 6.82
CA VAL A 77 5.73 7.90 6.34
C VAL A 77 5.43 8.09 4.86
N TRP A 78 5.94 7.21 4.04
CA TRP A 78 5.75 7.19 2.59
C TRP A 78 4.82 6.05 2.17
N SER A 79 4.03 6.29 1.12
CA SER A 79 3.28 5.25 0.41
C SER A 79 2.94 5.67 -1.02
N ARG A 80 2.40 4.72 -1.80
CA ARG A 80 1.99 4.91 -3.18
C ARG A 80 0.58 4.36 -3.41
N ALA A 81 -0.27 5.16 -4.05
CA ALA A 81 -1.58 4.73 -4.55
C ALA A 81 -1.47 4.22 -6.00
N ASN A 82 -2.52 3.57 -6.50
CA ASN A 82 -2.65 3.19 -7.92
C ASN A 82 -3.35 4.26 -8.77
N CYS A 83 -3.89 5.32 -8.15
CA CYS A 83 -4.58 6.43 -8.81
C CYS A 83 -4.47 7.71 -7.96
N SER A 84 -4.94 8.83 -8.51
CA SER A 84 -5.00 10.08 -7.75
C SER A 84 -5.89 9.93 -6.52
N ALA A 85 -5.31 10.13 -5.35
CA ALA A 85 -5.97 9.90 -4.07
C ALA A 85 -5.35 10.76 -2.97
N LYS A 86 -6.03 10.87 -1.84
CA LYS A 86 -5.53 11.55 -0.65
C LYS A 86 -5.01 10.53 0.36
N MET A 87 -3.77 10.69 0.78
CA MET A 87 -3.20 9.85 1.84
C MET A 87 -3.74 10.28 3.20
N ILE A 88 -4.08 9.31 4.03
CA ILE A 88 -4.47 9.51 5.43
C ILE A 88 -3.67 8.52 6.26
N VAL A 89 -3.03 9.02 7.31
CA VAL A 89 -2.30 8.20 8.29
C VAL A 89 -2.99 8.28 9.63
N LYS A 90 -3.32 7.13 10.18
CA LYS A 90 -3.74 6.96 11.57
C LYS A 90 -2.54 6.43 12.34
N TYR A 91 -2.18 7.07 13.45
CA TYR A 91 -1.13 6.55 14.33
C TYR A 91 -1.57 6.48 15.78
N SER A 92 -0.96 5.58 16.55
CA SER A 92 -1.18 5.40 17.95
C SER A 92 0.09 4.92 18.64
N PHE A 93 0.17 5.10 19.94
CA PHE A 93 1.20 4.50 20.81
C PHE A 93 0.83 3.10 21.29
N TYR A 94 -0.30 2.56 20.82
CA TYR A 94 -0.83 1.25 21.19
C TYR A 94 -1.15 0.42 19.96
N PRO A 95 -0.86 -0.90 19.98
CA PRO A 95 -1.06 -1.77 18.83
C PRO A 95 -2.54 -1.98 18.44
N ASP A 96 -3.46 -1.73 19.38
CA ASP A 96 -4.91 -1.78 19.17
C ASP A 96 -5.50 -0.48 18.61
N PHE A 97 -4.64 0.52 18.37
CA PHE A 97 -5.00 1.85 17.87
C PHE A 97 -5.97 2.64 18.77
N LYS A 98 -6.04 2.29 20.06
CA LYS A 98 -6.71 3.20 21.02
C LYS A 98 -5.97 4.54 21.08
N ASP A 99 -6.68 5.61 21.43
CA ASP A 99 -6.15 6.97 21.52
C ASP A 99 -5.36 7.39 20.27
N SER A 100 -5.89 7.03 19.09
CA SER A 100 -5.21 7.27 17.82
C SER A 100 -5.40 8.71 17.34
N THR A 101 -4.41 9.19 16.60
CA THR A 101 -4.43 10.48 15.90
C THR A 101 -4.51 10.23 14.39
N LEU A 102 -5.35 11.00 13.69
CA LEU A 102 -5.47 10.99 12.24
C LEU A 102 -4.77 12.22 11.65
N ILE A 103 -3.92 11.99 10.64
CA ILE A 103 -3.27 13.04 9.87
C ILE A 103 -3.71 12.90 8.41
N GLN A 104 -4.21 14.00 7.84
CA GLN A 104 -4.49 14.09 6.42
C GLN A 104 -3.24 14.57 5.69
N GLY A 105 -2.77 13.76 4.76
CA GLY A 105 -1.58 14.04 3.99
C GLY A 105 -1.82 14.75 2.68
N PRO A 106 -0.75 14.96 1.92
CA PRO A 106 -0.81 15.48 0.57
C PRO A 106 -1.53 14.53 -0.38
N LEU A 107 -1.79 15.03 -1.59
CA LEU A 107 -2.37 14.24 -2.66
C LEU A 107 -1.28 13.40 -3.33
N ALA A 108 -1.60 12.14 -3.57
CA ALA A 108 -0.87 11.27 -4.48
C ALA A 108 -1.39 11.55 -5.90
N LEU A 109 -0.57 12.14 -6.76
CA LEU A 109 -0.98 12.58 -8.09
C LEU A 109 -0.15 11.88 -9.17
N LYS A 110 -0.66 11.86 -10.40
CA LYS A 110 0.00 11.19 -11.53
C LYS A 110 1.40 11.76 -11.81
N GLU A 111 1.59 13.05 -11.63
CA GLU A 111 2.85 13.76 -11.91
C GLU A 111 4.02 13.20 -11.07
N ASN A 112 3.73 12.75 -9.85
CA ASN A 112 4.69 12.11 -8.95
C ASN A 112 4.50 10.59 -8.81
N ASP A 113 3.97 9.94 -9.86
CA ASP A 113 3.69 8.50 -9.93
C ASP A 113 2.81 8.03 -8.76
N TYR A 114 1.85 8.84 -8.33
CA TYR A 114 0.95 8.58 -7.22
C TYR A 114 1.64 8.34 -5.87
N THR A 115 2.89 8.74 -5.73
CA THR A 115 3.62 8.68 -4.45
C THR A 115 3.29 9.89 -3.60
N THR A 116 3.36 9.71 -2.28
CA THR A 116 3.21 10.80 -1.32
C THR A 116 3.82 10.43 0.02
N HIS A 117 4.10 11.41 0.86
CA HIS A 117 4.64 11.20 2.18
C HIS A 117 4.09 12.22 3.19
N ILE A 118 4.08 11.82 4.45
CA ILE A 118 3.67 12.65 5.58
C ILE A 118 4.83 12.70 6.56
N ASP A 119 5.16 13.89 7.04
CA ASP A 119 6.05 14.09 8.18
C ASP A 119 5.20 14.10 9.46
N ILE A 120 5.34 13.10 10.29
CA ILE A 120 4.69 13.00 11.59
C ILE A 120 5.63 13.60 12.62
N THR A 121 5.25 14.72 13.20
CA THR A 121 6.06 15.48 14.19
C THR A 121 5.44 15.46 15.57
N GLY A 122 6.22 15.86 16.59
CA GLY A 122 5.76 15.93 17.99
C GLY A 122 5.63 14.55 18.65
N LEU A 123 6.33 13.56 18.12
CA LEU A 123 6.38 12.22 18.70
C LEU A 123 7.27 12.19 19.95
N PRO A 124 6.96 11.34 20.95
CA PRO A 124 7.86 11.13 22.08
C PRO A 124 9.06 10.28 21.67
N ALA A 125 10.23 10.57 22.27
CA ALA A 125 11.47 9.84 22.02
C ALA A 125 11.42 8.39 22.54
N GLY A 126 12.08 7.47 21.83
CA GLY A 126 12.23 6.07 22.25
C GLY A 126 10.91 5.29 22.32
N ARG A 127 9.86 5.75 21.65
CA ARG A 127 8.51 5.18 21.71
C ARG A 127 8.16 4.37 20.47
N ASP A 128 7.46 3.25 20.68
CA ASP A 128 6.83 2.50 19.59
C ASP A 128 5.61 3.25 19.06
N ILE A 129 5.55 3.41 17.74
CA ILE A 129 4.49 4.10 17.00
C ILE A 129 3.87 3.10 16.03
N PHE A 130 2.58 2.84 16.18
CA PHE A 130 1.80 1.99 15.29
C PHE A 130 1.08 2.86 14.29
N ILE A 131 1.16 2.53 13.01
CA ILE A 131 0.58 3.32 11.92
C ILE A 131 -0.34 2.47 11.05
N GLN A 132 -1.39 3.11 10.55
CA GLN A 132 -2.22 2.63 9.45
C GLN A 132 -2.29 3.70 8.38
N VAL A 133 -2.08 3.30 7.14
CA VAL A 133 -2.17 4.17 5.97
C VAL A 133 -3.33 3.71 5.11
N ILE A 134 -4.15 4.67 4.68
CA ILE A 134 -5.19 4.49 3.67
C ILE A 134 -5.08 5.59 2.62
N PHE A 135 -5.63 5.31 1.44
CA PHE A 135 -5.89 6.30 0.40
C PHE A 135 -7.39 6.49 0.23
N GLN A 136 -7.81 7.74 0.18
CA GLN A 136 -9.20 8.15 -0.04
C GLN A 136 -9.35 8.73 -1.44
N ASP A 137 -10.38 8.31 -2.15
CA ASP A 137 -10.71 8.86 -3.46
C ASP A 137 -11.02 10.36 -3.37
N LEU A 138 -10.61 11.13 -4.38
CA LEU A 138 -10.74 12.59 -4.36
C LEU A 138 -12.20 13.05 -4.56
N ASN A 139 -13.01 12.27 -5.26
CA ASN A 139 -14.39 12.61 -5.62
C ASN A 139 -15.41 11.90 -4.73
N ASN A 140 -15.04 10.73 -4.19
CA ASN A 140 -15.90 9.94 -3.31
C ASN A 140 -15.18 9.63 -2.00
N LYS A 141 -15.43 10.42 -0.98
CA LYS A 141 -14.80 10.25 0.34
C LYS A 141 -15.11 8.93 1.05
N GLN A 142 -16.16 8.23 0.64
CA GLN A 142 -16.50 6.90 1.16
C GLN A 142 -15.70 5.79 0.48
N SER A 143 -15.10 6.08 -0.67
CA SER A 143 -14.23 5.16 -1.40
C SER A 143 -12.81 5.27 -0.85
N ILE A 144 -12.42 4.30 -0.03
CA ILE A 144 -11.11 4.23 0.62
C ILE A 144 -10.42 2.91 0.30
N SER A 145 -9.10 2.93 0.27
CA SER A 145 -8.29 1.72 0.13
C SER A 145 -8.44 0.79 1.34
N LYS A 146 -8.05 -0.48 1.17
CA LYS A 146 -7.71 -1.31 2.33
C LYS A 146 -6.59 -0.65 3.12
N ALA A 147 -6.68 -0.66 4.45
CA ALA A 147 -5.62 -0.15 5.32
C ALA A 147 -4.39 -1.05 5.26
N SER A 148 -3.21 -0.44 5.18
CA SER A 148 -1.93 -1.10 5.40
C SER A 148 -1.39 -0.65 6.77
N SER A 149 -0.92 -1.58 7.57
CA SER A 149 -0.41 -1.32 8.91
C SER A 149 1.09 -1.51 8.98
N GLY A 150 1.74 -0.71 9.80
CA GLY A 150 3.16 -0.80 10.09
C GLY A 150 3.45 -0.34 11.51
N HIS A 151 4.71 -0.45 11.90
CA HIS A 151 5.15 0.12 13.16
C HIS A 151 6.63 0.52 13.04
N PHE A 152 7.04 1.51 13.82
CA PHE A 152 8.42 1.94 13.98
C PHE A 152 8.65 2.43 15.40
N ARG A 153 9.92 2.65 15.74
CA ARG A 153 10.29 3.24 17.03
C ARG A 153 11.07 4.51 16.79
N THR A 154 10.70 5.59 17.48
CA THR A 154 11.44 6.84 17.46
C THR A 154 12.83 6.67 18.09
N ALA A 155 13.80 7.46 17.64
CA ALA A 155 15.13 7.43 18.22
C ALA A 155 15.07 7.83 19.71
N PRO A 156 15.83 7.18 20.60
CA PRO A 156 15.89 7.53 22.00
C PRO A 156 16.73 8.79 22.22
N ASN A 157 16.49 9.49 23.31
CA ASN A 157 17.33 10.61 23.75
C ASN A 157 18.53 10.16 24.62
N ASP A 158 18.49 8.93 25.11
CA ASP A 158 19.52 8.31 25.94
C ASP A 158 20.32 7.25 25.17
N ALA A 159 21.53 6.97 25.64
CA ALA A 159 22.39 5.96 25.02
C ALA A 159 21.82 4.56 25.29
N ARG A 160 21.65 3.76 24.23
CA ARG A 160 21.31 2.35 24.28
C ARG A 160 21.99 1.57 23.16
N PRO A 161 22.09 0.26 23.27
CA PRO A 161 22.51 -0.56 22.14
C PRO A 161 21.57 -0.39 20.95
N VAL A 162 22.13 -0.29 19.75
CA VAL A 162 21.40 -0.17 18.48
C VAL A 162 21.74 -1.37 17.62
N ARG A 163 20.72 -1.99 17.06
CA ARG A 163 20.86 -3.05 16.05
C ARG A 163 20.44 -2.49 14.71
N PHE A 164 21.33 -2.49 13.76
CA PHE A 164 20.99 -2.10 12.40
C PHE A 164 21.48 -3.15 11.41
N LEU A 165 20.85 -3.16 10.25
CA LEU A 165 21.28 -3.94 9.10
C LEU A 165 21.66 -3.00 7.97
N TRP A 166 22.52 -3.49 7.11
CA TRP A 166 22.89 -2.78 5.90
C TRP A 166 23.12 -3.78 4.77
N SER A 167 22.76 -3.40 3.56
CA SER A 167 23.10 -4.09 2.33
C SER A 167 23.06 -3.10 1.17
N GLY A 168 23.58 -3.50 0.04
CA GLY A 168 23.33 -2.87 -1.24
C GLY A 168 22.68 -3.88 -2.17
N ASP A 169 22.46 -3.44 -3.37
CA ASP A 169 21.95 -4.22 -4.50
C ASP A 169 20.59 -4.91 -4.26
N SER A 170 19.75 -4.78 -5.23
CA SER A 170 18.49 -5.51 -5.33
C SER A 170 18.53 -6.40 -6.57
N CYS A 171 17.39 -6.67 -7.21
CA CYS A 171 17.36 -7.41 -8.47
C CYS A 171 18.04 -6.65 -9.60
N GLY A 172 18.87 -7.32 -10.40
CA GLY A 172 19.53 -6.72 -11.55
C GLY A 172 20.54 -7.61 -12.23
N GLN A 173 21.20 -7.09 -13.26
CA GLN A 173 22.23 -7.79 -14.04
C GLN A 173 21.75 -9.16 -14.59
N GLY A 174 20.47 -9.20 -15.04
CA GLY A 174 19.81 -10.41 -15.49
C GLY A 174 19.16 -11.25 -14.38
N TRP A 175 19.39 -10.95 -13.12
CA TRP A 175 18.79 -11.61 -11.96
C TRP A 175 17.59 -10.82 -11.46
N GLY A 176 16.43 -11.46 -11.44
CA GLY A 176 15.17 -10.87 -11.02
C GLY A 176 14.52 -11.63 -9.87
N ILE A 177 13.29 -11.25 -9.57
CA ILE A 177 12.45 -11.92 -8.57
C ILE A 177 12.13 -13.33 -9.05
N ASN A 178 12.45 -14.35 -8.25
CA ASN A 178 12.09 -15.73 -8.53
C ASN A 178 10.85 -16.13 -7.71
N PRO A 179 9.67 -16.28 -8.35
CA PRO A 179 8.44 -16.64 -7.66
C PRO A 179 8.46 -18.07 -7.08
N ASP A 180 9.25 -18.99 -7.63
CA ASP A 180 9.30 -20.38 -7.16
C ASP A 180 9.83 -20.50 -5.73
N ILE A 181 10.70 -19.56 -5.34
CA ILE A 181 11.23 -19.50 -3.97
C ILE A 181 10.51 -18.50 -3.09
N GLY A 182 9.46 -17.84 -3.61
CA GLY A 182 8.67 -16.83 -2.87
C GLY A 182 9.29 -15.43 -2.88
N GLY A 183 10.07 -15.10 -3.91
CA GLY A 183 10.65 -13.78 -4.11
C GLY A 183 11.90 -13.48 -3.29
N MET A 184 12.05 -12.24 -2.87
CA MET A 184 13.24 -11.76 -2.14
C MET A 184 13.18 -12.09 -0.65
N LYS A 185 13.39 -13.33 -0.28
CA LYS A 185 13.34 -13.82 1.12
C LYS A 185 14.33 -13.15 2.07
N ILE A 186 15.39 -12.57 1.54
CA ILE A 186 16.41 -11.91 2.37
C ILE A 186 15.81 -10.81 3.25
N TYR A 187 14.87 -10.03 2.72
CA TYR A 187 14.21 -8.96 3.48
C TYR A 187 13.39 -9.50 4.65
N GLU A 188 12.72 -10.65 4.48
CA GLU A 188 12.02 -11.29 5.61
C GLU A 188 13.00 -11.81 6.66
N THR A 189 14.11 -12.41 6.23
CA THR A 189 15.18 -12.84 7.15
C THR A 189 15.74 -11.65 7.93
N MET A 190 15.97 -10.51 7.25
CA MET A 190 16.40 -9.27 7.88
C MET A 190 15.37 -8.77 8.92
N ARG A 191 14.08 -8.75 8.56
CA ARG A 191 13.00 -8.33 9.45
C ARG A 191 12.93 -9.18 10.72
N LEU A 192 13.13 -10.49 10.61
CA LEU A 192 13.10 -11.43 11.76
C LEU A 192 14.24 -11.19 12.76
N THR A 193 15.31 -10.50 12.38
CA THR A 193 16.35 -10.07 13.33
C THR A 193 15.94 -8.90 14.22
N ALA A 194 14.75 -8.31 13.96
CA ALA A 194 14.21 -7.16 14.67
C ALA A 194 15.21 -5.98 14.77
N PRO A 195 15.71 -5.44 13.64
CA PRO A 195 16.60 -4.30 13.66
C PRO A 195 15.85 -3.01 14.04
N ASP A 196 16.56 -2.05 14.59
CA ASP A 196 16.05 -0.69 14.80
C ASP A 196 15.86 0.05 13.47
N PHE A 197 16.76 -0.17 12.50
CA PHE A 197 16.67 0.36 11.15
C PHE A 197 17.50 -0.45 10.14
N PHE A 198 17.25 -0.18 8.87
CA PHE A 198 17.95 -0.77 7.73
C PHE A 198 18.51 0.33 6.83
N ILE A 199 19.76 0.17 6.38
CA ILE A 199 20.43 1.06 5.43
C ILE A 199 20.60 0.29 4.12
N HIS A 200 20.03 0.81 3.03
CA HIS A 200 20.30 0.34 1.68
C HIS A 200 21.37 1.24 1.05
N CYS A 201 22.53 0.66 0.72
CA CYS A 201 23.72 1.42 0.30
C CYS A 201 23.74 1.74 -1.21
N GLY A 202 22.64 1.61 -1.90
CA GLY A 202 22.54 1.89 -3.35
C GLY A 202 22.22 0.65 -4.16
N ASP A 203 22.15 0.86 -5.47
CA ASP A 203 21.76 -0.17 -6.45
C ASP A 203 20.41 -0.81 -6.14
N SER A 204 19.43 0.06 -5.85
CA SER A 204 18.05 -0.36 -5.62
C SER A 204 17.40 -0.89 -6.90
N ILE A 205 17.92 -0.49 -8.06
CA ILE A 205 17.54 -1.00 -9.39
C ILE A 205 18.78 -1.11 -10.27
N TYR A 206 18.71 -2.01 -11.25
CA TYR A 206 19.63 -2.08 -12.39
C TYR A 206 18.81 -1.90 -13.66
N ALA A 207 18.96 -0.76 -14.33
CA ALA A 207 18.12 -0.37 -15.45
C ALA A 207 18.79 -0.56 -16.81
N ASP A 208 20.06 -0.89 -16.83
CA ASP A 208 20.96 -1.00 -17.98
C ASP A 208 21.02 -2.42 -18.58
N CYS A 209 20.32 -3.39 -17.97
CA CYS A 209 20.33 -4.77 -18.44
C CYS A 209 18.89 -5.34 -18.40
N PRO A 210 18.41 -6.01 -19.47
CA PRO A 210 17.16 -6.74 -19.43
C PRO A 210 17.19 -7.90 -18.43
N ILE A 211 16.05 -8.19 -17.82
CA ILE A 211 15.82 -9.41 -17.06
C ILE A 211 15.12 -10.41 -17.98
N HIS A 212 15.78 -11.51 -18.30
CA HIS A 212 15.22 -12.58 -19.11
C HIS A 212 14.48 -13.60 -18.24
N GLU A 213 13.62 -14.43 -18.84
CA GLU A 213 12.84 -15.45 -18.11
C GLU A 213 13.71 -16.41 -17.30
N THR A 214 14.92 -16.69 -17.76
CA THR A 214 15.85 -17.57 -17.06
C THR A 214 17.25 -16.98 -17.02
N GLN A 215 17.96 -17.25 -15.94
CA GLN A 215 19.37 -16.99 -15.74
C GLN A 215 20.05 -18.25 -15.21
N ILE A 216 21.26 -18.53 -15.67
CA ILE A 216 22.03 -19.69 -15.22
C ILE A 216 23.12 -19.22 -14.25
N ALA A 217 23.13 -19.78 -13.07
CA ALA A 217 24.20 -19.57 -12.09
C ALA A 217 25.45 -20.31 -12.58
N HIS A 218 26.49 -19.57 -12.98
CA HIS A 218 27.70 -20.14 -13.58
C HIS A 218 28.42 -21.13 -12.65
N GLU A 219 28.40 -20.89 -11.34
CA GLU A 219 29.10 -21.73 -10.36
C GLU A 219 28.40 -23.08 -10.12
N THR A 220 27.07 -23.13 -10.19
CA THR A 220 26.28 -24.31 -9.81
C THR A 220 25.56 -24.95 -10.98
N GLY A 221 25.43 -24.24 -12.11
CA GLY A 221 24.58 -24.65 -13.24
C GLY A 221 23.09 -24.59 -12.96
N GLN A 222 22.68 -24.06 -11.80
CA GLN A 222 21.27 -23.93 -11.46
C GLN A 222 20.58 -22.91 -12.36
N VAL A 223 19.37 -23.25 -12.80
CA VAL A 223 18.51 -22.35 -13.56
C VAL A 223 17.67 -21.54 -12.59
N TRP A 224 17.85 -20.22 -12.64
CA TRP A 224 17.04 -19.26 -11.94
C TRP A 224 15.91 -18.78 -12.85
N ARG A 225 14.66 -18.86 -12.42
CA ARG A 225 13.50 -18.36 -13.16
C ARG A 225 13.08 -17.01 -12.64
N ASN A 226 13.01 -16.04 -13.56
CA ASN A 226 12.66 -14.68 -13.25
C ASN A 226 11.17 -14.40 -13.51
N LEU A 227 10.53 -13.64 -12.65
CA LEU A 227 9.34 -12.89 -13.00
C LEU A 227 9.75 -11.80 -13.99
N VAL A 228 9.17 -11.79 -15.18
CA VAL A 228 9.47 -10.76 -16.19
C VAL A 228 8.22 -9.91 -16.42
N THR A 229 8.33 -8.63 -16.23
CA THR A 229 7.33 -7.63 -16.62
C THR A 229 7.82 -6.83 -17.82
N GLU A 230 6.94 -6.06 -18.46
CA GLU A 230 7.32 -5.24 -19.60
C GLU A 230 8.48 -4.29 -19.27
N GLU A 231 8.45 -3.67 -18.09
CA GLU A 231 9.42 -2.66 -17.66
C GLU A 231 10.83 -3.23 -17.44
N VAL A 232 10.95 -4.52 -17.11
CA VAL A 232 12.26 -5.15 -16.84
C VAL A 232 12.78 -5.94 -18.03
N SER A 233 11.98 -6.14 -19.10
CA SER A 233 12.34 -6.93 -20.29
C SER A 233 13.30 -6.21 -21.24
N LYS A 234 13.57 -4.93 -21.03
CA LYS A 234 14.43 -4.08 -21.86
C LYS A 234 15.24 -3.10 -21.01
N VAL A 235 16.25 -2.46 -21.57
CA VAL A 235 16.96 -1.33 -20.98
C VAL A 235 15.97 -0.17 -20.76
N ALA A 236 16.01 0.49 -19.61
CA ALA A 236 15.15 1.63 -19.32
C ALA A 236 15.75 2.92 -19.92
N GLU A 237 14.96 3.64 -20.73
CA GLU A 237 15.36 4.88 -21.41
C GLU A 237 14.46 6.06 -21.03
N THR A 238 13.26 5.79 -20.50
CA THR A 238 12.27 6.81 -20.14
C THR A 238 12.01 6.82 -18.63
N LEU A 239 11.50 7.95 -18.13
CA LEU A 239 11.12 8.09 -16.73
C LEU A 239 10.11 7.01 -16.29
N GLU A 240 9.14 6.66 -17.14
CA GLU A 240 8.14 5.62 -16.83
C GLU A 240 8.77 4.24 -16.71
N GLU A 241 9.75 3.92 -17.55
CA GLU A 241 10.48 2.66 -17.49
C GLU A 241 11.35 2.58 -16.23
N TYR A 242 12.03 3.67 -15.85
CA TYR A 242 12.73 3.74 -14.57
C TYR A 242 11.78 3.57 -13.37
N ARG A 243 10.62 4.23 -13.39
CA ARG A 243 9.57 4.04 -12.38
C ARG A 243 9.07 2.60 -12.34
N GLY A 244 8.96 1.95 -13.50
CA GLY A 244 8.62 0.54 -13.63
C GLY A 244 9.63 -0.36 -12.93
N ARG A 245 10.93 -0.11 -13.14
CA ARG A 245 12.01 -0.84 -12.47
C ARG A 245 11.93 -0.72 -10.94
N TYR A 246 11.68 0.47 -10.40
CA TYR A 246 11.46 0.66 -8.95
C TYR A 246 10.21 -0.06 -8.43
N LYS A 247 9.16 -0.17 -9.23
CA LYS A 247 7.94 -0.89 -8.85
C LYS A 247 8.09 -2.40 -8.91
N TYR A 248 9.02 -2.89 -9.68
CA TYR A 248 9.33 -4.31 -9.79
C TYR A 248 10.03 -4.83 -8.52
N ASN A 249 10.93 -4.05 -7.92
CA ASN A 249 11.66 -4.37 -6.68
C ASN A 249 10.85 -3.96 -5.39
#